data_2d2b70525dcd4a48961fb21266065bbe
#
_entry.id   2d2b70525dcd4a48961fb21266065bbe
#
_cell.length_a   1.000
_cell.length_b   1.000
_cell.length_c   1.000
_cell.angle_alpha   90.00
_cell.angle_beta   90.00
_cell.angle_gamma   90.00
#
_symmetry.space_group_name_H-M   'P 1'
#
loop_
_entity.id
_entity.type
_entity.pdbx_description
1 polymer ?
#
loop_
_entity_poly.entity_id
_entity_poly.type
_entity_poly.pdbx_seq_one_letter_code
_entity_poly.pdbx_strand_id
1 'polypeptide(L)'
;RTAEGRKGLLIGARSKLVMIGDSITDAGRARPVGEGRGEAIGKGYVMMVEALLGAVYPEQWIRIVNQGISGNTVRDLKARWQTDVVDLTPDWVSIMIGANDVWRQFDSPRQTEKHVLVEEYEKTLDELVQGTLPRVKGMVLITPFYLESNRADAMRATMDRYGAAVRRLAEKHRTVFVDSQAAFDEVLKTYYPASINWDRVHPDHVGSLVLARAFVNAIGFDWRR
;
A
#
# COMPACT_ATOMS: atom_id res chain seq x y z
N ARG A 1 19.63 -9.33 13.57
CA ARG A 1 19.79 -8.25 14.57
C ARG A 1 18.44 -7.56 14.68
N THR A 2 17.75 -7.83 15.78
CA THR A 2 16.47 -7.25 16.19
C THR A 2 16.56 -5.72 16.25
N ALA A 3 15.46 -5.04 15.91
CA ALA A 3 15.33 -3.58 15.87
C ALA A 3 15.34 -2.96 17.30
N GLU A 4 16.38 -3.19 18.06
CA GLU A 4 16.69 -2.48 19.31
C GLU A 4 17.48 -1.22 18.96
N GLY A 5 16.78 -0.11 18.74
CA GLY A 5 17.48 1.16 18.54
C GLY A 5 16.69 2.33 17.96
N ARG A 6 15.48 2.14 17.39
CA ARG A 6 14.69 3.27 16.92
C ARG A 6 13.53 3.59 17.86
N LYS A 7 13.76 4.48 18.80
CA LYS A 7 12.71 5.07 19.64
C LYS A 7 11.96 6.13 18.84
N GLY A 8 10.77 5.83 18.32
CA GLY A 8 9.85 6.78 17.74
C GLY A 8 9.40 6.49 16.30
N LEU A 9 8.34 7.18 15.90
CA LEU A 9 7.82 7.10 14.52
C LEU A 9 8.83 7.65 13.51
N LEU A 10 8.96 6.96 12.37
CA LEU A 10 9.76 7.44 11.24
C LEU A 10 9.13 8.68 10.58
N ILE A 11 7.79 8.72 10.53
CA ILE A 11 7.05 9.87 10.01
C ILE A 11 7.00 10.92 11.10
N GLY A 12 7.73 12.01 10.90
CA GLY A 12 7.87 13.07 11.90
C GLY A 12 6.62 13.95 12.04
N ALA A 13 6.64 14.78 13.10
CA ALA A 13 5.56 15.69 13.40
C ALA A 13 5.22 16.61 12.23
N ARG A 14 3.91 16.89 12.05
CA ARG A 14 3.34 17.77 11.02
C ARG A 14 3.62 17.32 9.57
N SER A 15 4.04 16.07 9.38
CA SER A 15 4.26 15.51 8.04
C SER A 15 2.94 15.27 7.32
N LYS A 16 2.95 15.53 6.01
CA LYS A 16 1.90 15.10 5.08
C LYS A 16 2.31 13.77 4.46
N LEU A 17 1.52 12.73 4.72
CA LEU A 17 1.65 11.41 4.13
C LEU A 17 0.60 11.24 3.03
N VAL A 18 1.04 11.12 1.78
CA VAL A 18 0.18 10.73 0.66
C VAL A 18 0.24 9.23 0.50
N MET A 19 -0.90 8.57 0.56
CA MET A 19 -1.06 7.12 0.35
C MET A 19 -1.74 6.88 -0.98
N ILE A 20 -1.02 6.33 -1.95
CA ILE A 20 -1.49 6.14 -3.33
C ILE A 20 -1.54 4.65 -3.67
N GLY A 21 -2.53 4.26 -4.47
CA GLY A 21 -2.75 2.87 -4.87
C GLY A 21 -4.01 2.69 -5.70
N ASP A 22 -4.53 1.49 -5.67
CA ASP A 22 -5.73 1.05 -6.37
C ASP A 22 -7.00 1.08 -5.48
N SER A 23 -7.96 0.16 -5.76
CA SER A 23 -9.22 0.04 -5.01
C SER A 23 -9.04 -0.27 -3.52
N ILE A 24 -7.99 -0.99 -3.16
CA ILE A 24 -7.71 -1.35 -1.76
C ILE A 24 -7.33 -0.11 -0.96
N THR A 25 -6.62 0.83 -1.59
CA THR A 25 -6.30 2.14 -1.00
C THR A 25 -7.48 3.10 -1.09
N ASP A 26 -8.18 3.15 -2.24
CA ASP A 26 -9.34 4.01 -2.50
C ASP A 26 -10.44 3.82 -1.44
N ALA A 27 -10.95 2.62 -1.35
CA ALA A 27 -12.01 2.23 -0.40
C ALA A 27 -13.14 3.27 -0.26
N GLY A 28 -13.52 3.92 -1.37
CA GLY A 28 -14.61 4.90 -1.40
C GLY A 28 -14.23 6.29 -0.88
N ARG A 29 -12.98 6.68 -0.95
CA ARG A 29 -12.52 8.02 -0.56
C ARG A 29 -13.20 9.15 -1.34
N ALA A 30 -13.21 10.37 -0.80
CA ALA A 30 -13.67 11.56 -1.50
C ALA A 30 -12.78 11.94 -2.70
N ARG A 31 -13.36 12.67 -3.65
CA ARG A 31 -12.69 13.20 -4.85
C ARG A 31 -12.66 14.72 -4.83
N PRO A 32 -11.65 15.37 -5.44
CA PRO A 32 -10.47 14.80 -6.09
C PRO A 32 -9.41 14.30 -5.10
N VAL A 33 -9.44 14.75 -3.86
CA VAL A 33 -8.48 14.42 -2.80
C VAL A 33 -9.21 13.73 -1.66
N GLY A 34 -8.73 12.57 -1.22
CA GLY A 34 -9.30 11.79 -0.12
C GLY A 34 -8.76 12.26 1.22
N GLU A 35 -9.39 13.29 1.76
CA GLU A 35 -9.01 13.91 3.03
C GLU A 35 -10.21 14.62 3.65
N GLY A 36 -10.24 14.71 4.97
CA GLY A 36 -11.25 15.46 5.69
C GLY A 36 -12.13 14.60 6.59
N ARG A 37 -13.28 15.17 7.00
CA ARG A 37 -14.16 14.57 8.00
C ARG A 37 -14.98 13.38 7.46
N GLY A 38 -15.37 12.53 8.37
CA GLY A 38 -16.23 11.38 8.09
C GLY A 38 -15.54 10.37 7.19
N GLU A 39 -16.20 9.97 6.10
CA GLU A 39 -15.72 8.95 5.18
C GLU A 39 -14.80 9.52 4.07
N ALA A 40 -14.43 10.79 4.12
CA ALA A 40 -13.65 11.42 3.06
C ALA A 40 -12.30 10.74 2.82
N ILE A 41 -11.71 10.14 3.83
CA ILE A 41 -10.46 9.36 3.72
C ILE A 41 -10.67 7.94 3.17
N GLY A 42 -11.90 7.50 2.98
CA GLY A 42 -12.28 6.12 2.61
C GLY A 42 -12.56 5.24 3.82
N LYS A 43 -12.91 3.97 3.56
CA LYS A 43 -13.34 2.99 4.59
C LYS A 43 -12.37 1.82 4.76
N GLY A 44 -11.16 1.93 4.21
CA GLY A 44 -10.16 0.86 4.20
C GLY A 44 -9.02 1.08 5.18
N TYR A 45 -7.88 0.46 4.87
CA TYR A 45 -6.70 0.50 5.73
C TYR A 45 -6.15 1.91 5.97
N VAL A 46 -6.33 2.82 5.01
CA VAL A 46 -5.86 4.22 5.14
C VAL A 46 -6.55 4.92 6.30
N MET A 47 -7.88 4.74 6.42
CA MET A 47 -8.66 5.26 7.56
C MET A 47 -8.14 4.67 8.89
N MET A 48 -7.80 3.40 8.91
CA MET A 48 -7.30 2.74 10.14
C MET A 48 -5.90 3.23 10.52
N VAL A 49 -5.04 3.49 9.53
CA VAL A 49 -3.74 4.13 9.76
C VAL A 49 -3.93 5.53 10.35
N GLU A 50 -4.84 6.34 9.79
CA GLU A 50 -5.16 7.66 10.33
C GLU A 50 -5.67 7.58 11.77
N ALA A 51 -6.62 6.67 12.03
CA ALA A 51 -7.20 6.49 13.35
C ALA A 51 -6.14 6.06 14.38
N LEU A 52 -5.28 5.11 14.03
CA LEU A 52 -4.20 4.64 14.92
C LEU A 52 -3.19 5.76 15.23
N LEU A 53 -2.73 6.48 14.21
CA LEU A 53 -1.78 7.57 14.39
C LEU A 53 -2.41 8.74 15.16
N GLY A 54 -3.64 9.11 14.83
CA GLY A 54 -4.36 10.19 15.51
C GLY A 54 -4.71 9.88 16.96
N ALA A 55 -5.05 8.62 17.28
CA ALA A 55 -5.40 8.22 18.63
C ALA A 55 -4.17 8.06 19.55
N VAL A 56 -3.06 7.55 19.01
CA VAL A 56 -1.87 7.19 19.83
C VAL A 56 -0.80 8.29 19.79
N TYR A 57 -0.73 9.07 18.71
CA TYR A 57 0.24 10.15 18.52
C TYR A 57 -0.44 11.49 18.16
N PRO A 58 -1.46 11.94 18.91
CA PRO A 58 -2.23 13.15 18.56
C PRO A 58 -1.33 14.41 18.47
N GLU A 59 -0.27 14.47 19.27
CA GLU A 59 0.68 15.58 19.26
C GLU A 59 1.55 15.65 18.00
N GLN A 60 1.60 14.58 17.21
CA GLN A 60 2.38 14.56 15.96
C GLN A 60 1.69 15.30 14.81
N TRP A 61 0.37 15.48 14.86
CA TRP A 61 -0.39 16.20 13.82
C TRP A 61 -0.07 15.69 12.40
N ILE A 62 0.06 14.38 12.22
CA ILE A 62 0.32 13.78 10.91
C ILE A 62 -0.93 13.91 10.06
N ARG A 63 -0.78 14.52 8.89
CA ARG A 63 -1.84 14.68 7.90
C ARG A 63 -1.78 13.54 6.90
N ILE A 64 -2.87 12.78 6.74
CA ILE A 64 -2.97 11.66 5.80
C ILE A 64 -3.88 12.04 4.65
N VAL A 65 -3.44 11.75 3.43
CA VAL A 65 -4.16 11.99 2.19
C VAL A 65 -4.25 10.68 1.41
N ASN A 66 -5.46 10.26 1.11
CA ASN A 66 -5.73 9.06 0.32
C ASN A 66 -5.86 9.42 -1.17
N GLN A 67 -4.98 8.85 -2.00
CA GLN A 67 -5.00 9.00 -3.46
C GLN A 67 -5.14 7.64 -4.18
N GLY A 68 -5.84 6.71 -3.56
CA GLY A 68 -6.27 5.47 -4.23
C GLY A 68 -7.28 5.74 -5.33
N ILE A 69 -7.22 4.99 -6.42
CA ILE A 69 -8.25 4.95 -7.48
C ILE A 69 -8.49 3.51 -7.88
N SER A 70 -9.74 3.07 -7.78
CA SER A 70 -10.16 1.71 -8.09
C SER A 70 -9.78 1.33 -9.53
N GLY A 71 -9.28 0.11 -9.71
CA GLY A 71 -8.91 -0.45 -11.01
C GLY A 71 -7.51 -0.05 -11.49
N ASN A 72 -6.82 0.86 -10.81
CA ASN A 72 -5.52 1.32 -11.26
C ASN A 72 -4.45 0.23 -11.27
N THR A 73 -3.60 0.29 -12.27
CA THR A 73 -2.34 -0.40 -12.43
C THR A 73 -1.16 0.57 -12.19
N VAL A 74 0.05 0.08 -12.24
CA VAL A 74 1.24 0.97 -12.16
C VAL A 74 1.32 1.96 -13.32
N ARG A 75 0.76 1.62 -14.50
CA ARG A 75 0.65 2.54 -15.64
C ARG A 75 -0.22 3.75 -15.31
N ASP A 76 -1.36 3.50 -14.66
CA ASP A 76 -2.29 4.55 -14.25
C ASP A 76 -1.66 5.45 -13.17
N LEU A 77 -0.94 4.87 -12.22
CA LEU A 77 -0.18 5.64 -11.24
C LEU A 77 0.80 6.60 -11.92
N LYS A 78 1.56 6.10 -12.89
CA LYS A 78 2.50 6.92 -13.65
C LYS A 78 1.80 8.07 -14.38
N ALA A 79 0.66 7.80 -14.99
CA ALA A 79 -0.10 8.82 -15.74
C ALA A 79 -0.62 9.98 -14.87
N ARG A 80 -0.95 9.72 -13.61
CA ARG A 80 -1.48 10.72 -12.66
C ARG A 80 -0.50 11.15 -11.58
N TRP A 81 0.77 10.73 -11.67
CA TRP A 81 1.75 10.93 -10.60
C TRP A 81 2.00 12.40 -10.27
N GLN A 82 2.06 13.24 -11.31
CA GLN A 82 2.28 14.67 -11.11
C GLN A 82 1.17 15.30 -10.26
N THR A 83 -0.09 15.12 -10.64
CA THR A 83 -1.24 15.74 -9.99
C THR A 83 -1.53 15.14 -8.61
N ASP A 84 -1.41 13.82 -8.48
CA ASP A 84 -1.87 13.07 -7.31
C ASP A 84 -0.79 12.85 -6.25
N VAL A 85 0.46 13.13 -6.59
CA VAL A 85 1.59 13.02 -5.65
C VAL A 85 2.41 14.31 -5.61
N VAL A 86 3.02 14.70 -6.74
CA VAL A 86 4.01 15.80 -6.74
C VAL A 86 3.38 17.14 -6.38
N ASP A 87 2.23 17.47 -6.99
CA ASP A 87 1.53 18.73 -6.75
C ASP A 87 0.94 18.83 -5.33
N LEU A 88 0.74 17.71 -4.66
CA LEU A 88 0.33 17.67 -3.25
C LEU A 88 1.46 17.96 -2.28
N THR A 89 2.70 18.08 -2.76
CA THR A 89 3.89 18.40 -1.93
C THR A 89 3.97 17.56 -0.65
N PRO A 90 4.02 16.22 -0.75
CA PRO A 90 4.06 15.35 0.42
C PRO A 90 5.42 15.40 1.13
N ASP A 91 5.43 15.17 2.44
CA ASP A 91 6.64 14.82 3.19
C ASP A 91 6.98 13.33 3.06
N TRP A 92 5.94 12.50 2.99
CA TRP A 92 6.05 11.05 2.85
C TRP A 92 5.06 10.54 1.80
N VAL A 93 5.47 9.52 1.06
CA VAL A 93 4.60 8.82 0.10
C VAL A 93 4.60 7.34 0.40
N SER A 94 3.42 6.72 0.49
CA SER A 94 3.30 5.27 0.48
C SER A 94 2.65 4.79 -0.80
N ILE A 95 3.15 3.69 -1.36
CA ILE A 95 2.66 3.09 -2.60
C ILE A 95 2.24 1.65 -2.32
N MET A 96 0.98 1.32 -2.62
CA MET A 96 0.50 -0.06 -2.71
C MET A 96 -0.21 -0.24 -4.05
N ILE A 97 0.44 -0.92 -4.98
CA ILE A 97 -0.05 -1.17 -6.34
C ILE A 97 0.42 -2.53 -6.81
N GLY A 98 -0.25 -3.14 -7.77
CA GLY A 98 0.13 -4.41 -8.38
C GLY A 98 -1.01 -5.43 -8.39
N ALA A 99 -2.05 -5.27 -7.56
CA ALA A 99 -3.17 -6.19 -7.54
C ALA A 99 -3.85 -6.28 -8.93
N ASN A 100 -4.15 -5.15 -9.57
CA ASN A 100 -4.75 -5.14 -10.90
C ASN A 100 -3.76 -5.51 -12.01
N ASP A 101 -2.48 -5.16 -11.85
CA ASP A 101 -1.41 -5.57 -12.78
C ASP A 101 -1.36 -7.09 -12.92
N VAL A 102 -1.55 -7.81 -11.82
CA VAL A 102 -1.66 -9.28 -11.80
C VAL A 102 -3.04 -9.75 -12.20
N TRP A 103 -4.09 -9.24 -11.55
CA TRP A 103 -5.45 -9.76 -11.68
C TRP A 103 -5.96 -9.74 -13.11
N ARG A 104 -5.65 -8.66 -13.89
CA ARG A 104 -6.06 -8.55 -15.30
C ARG A 104 -5.51 -9.68 -16.18
N GLN A 105 -4.42 -10.33 -15.79
CA GLN A 105 -3.88 -11.49 -16.51
C GLN A 105 -4.77 -12.73 -16.34
N PHE A 106 -5.58 -12.79 -15.26
CA PHE A 106 -6.44 -13.93 -14.92
C PHE A 106 -7.91 -13.71 -15.23
N ASP A 107 -8.46 -12.54 -14.93
CA ASP A 107 -9.87 -12.23 -15.16
C ASP A 107 -10.15 -11.72 -16.58
N SER A 108 -9.15 -11.18 -17.25
CA SER A 108 -9.24 -10.63 -18.60
C SER A 108 -8.15 -11.19 -19.52
N PRO A 109 -7.99 -12.53 -19.63
CA PRO A 109 -6.82 -13.15 -20.28
C PRO A 109 -6.73 -12.89 -21.78
N ARG A 110 -7.82 -12.46 -22.43
CA ARG A 110 -7.85 -12.13 -23.86
C ARG A 110 -7.50 -10.67 -24.16
N GLN A 111 -7.47 -9.80 -23.14
CA GLN A 111 -7.20 -8.37 -23.28
C GLN A 111 -5.73 -8.10 -22.89
N THR A 112 -4.83 -8.67 -23.67
CA THR A 112 -3.38 -8.66 -23.35
C THR A 112 -2.78 -7.25 -23.27
N GLU A 113 -3.39 -6.27 -23.92
CA GLU A 113 -3.02 -4.85 -23.82
C GLU A 113 -3.21 -4.25 -22.43
N LYS A 114 -4.08 -4.88 -21.62
CA LYS A 114 -4.29 -4.51 -20.20
C LYS A 114 -3.31 -5.18 -19.23
N HIS A 115 -2.56 -6.16 -19.71
CA HIS A 115 -1.62 -6.88 -18.86
C HIS A 115 -0.37 -6.03 -18.66
N VAL A 116 0.00 -5.81 -17.42
CA VAL A 116 1.26 -5.19 -17.01
C VAL A 116 2.15 -6.30 -16.46
N LEU A 117 3.11 -6.76 -17.26
CA LEU A 117 4.02 -7.83 -16.84
C LEU A 117 5.02 -7.33 -15.80
N VAL A 118 5.62 -8.27 -15.06
CA VAL A 118 6.43 -7.93 -13.89
C VAL A 118 7.64 -7.05 -14.22
N GLU A 119 8.22 -7.21 -15.40
CA GLU A 119 9.36 -6.40 -15.87
C GLU A 119 8.97 -4.94 -16.09
N GLU A 120 7.82 -4.70 -16.72
CA GLU A 120 7.26 -3.36 -16.90
C GLU A 120 6.84 -2.76 -15.55
N TYR A 121 6.20 -3.55 -14.71
CA TYR A 121 5.77 -3.14 -13.38
C TYR A 121 6.97 -2.66 -12.55
N GLU A 122 8.02 -3.49 -12.44
CA GLU A 122 9.21 -3.18 -11.66
C GLU A 122 9.91 -1.93 -12.19
N LYS A 123 10.11 -1.83 -13.52
CA LYS A 123 10.71 -0.67 -14.16
C LYS A 123 9.92 0.61 -13.90
N THR A 124 8.60 0.57 -14.08
CA THR A 124 7.74 1.74 -13.91
C THR A 124 7.72 2.19 -12.45
N LEU A 125 7.61 1.26 -11.50
CA LEU A 125 7.66 1.56 -10.08
C LEU A 125 9.02 2.13 -9.66
N ASP A 126 10.11 1.60 -10.19
CA ASP A 126 11.47 2.09 -9.97
C ASP A 126 11.61 3.57 -10.42
N GLU A 127 11.11 3.90 -11.60
CA GLU A 127 11.12 5.29 -12.12
C GLU A 127 10.35 6.24 -11.20
N LEU A 128 9.17 5.83 -10.70
CA LEU A 128 8.36 6.63 -9.78
C LEU A 128 9.07 6.85 -8.44
N VAL A 129 9.65 5.81 -7.88
CA VAL A 129 10.39 5.89 -6.61
C VAL A 129 11.63 6.79 -6.76
N GLN A 130 12.44 6.53 -7.79
CA GLN A 130 13.66 7.29 -8.05
C GLN A 130 13.38 8.79 -8.27
N GLY A 131 12.33 9.13 -9.00
CA GLY A 131 11.93 10.51 -9.27
C GLY A 131 11.34 11.25 -8.06
N THR A 132 10.82 10.50 -7.09
CA THR A 132 10.12 11.08 -5.91
C THR A 132 11.04 11.25 -4.71
N LEU A 133 11.94 10.32 -4.45
CA LEU A 133 12.82 10.32 -3.28
C LEU A 133 13.55 11.64 -3.02
N PRO A 134 14.08 12.36 -4.03
CA PRO A 134 14.76 13.64 -3.79
C PRO A 134 13.84 14.76 -3.28
N ARG A 135 12.52 14.56 -3.33
CA ARG A 135 11.49 15.57 -3.01
C ARG A 135 10.79 15.32 -1.68
N VAL A 136 11.02 14.15 -1.06
CA VAL A 136 10.32 13.70 0.15
C VAL A 136 11.30 13.29 1.24
N LYS A 137 10.82 13.22 2.48
CA LYS A 137 11.62 12.75 3.62
C LYS A 137 11.76 11.22 3.64
N GLY A 138 10.84 10.52 2.99
CA GLY A 138 10.89 9.07 2.85
C GLY A 138 9.69 8.50 2.11
N MET A 139 9.82 7.22 1.77
CA MET A 139 8.77 6.47 1.10
C MET A 139 8.53 5.13 1.79
N VAL A 140 7.32 4.62 1.67
CA VAL A 140 6.90 3.30 2.12
C VAL A 140 6.43 2.51 0.91
N LEU A 141 7.08 1.41 0.61
CA LEU A 141 6.66 0.50 -0.45
C LEU A 141 5.97 -0.72 0.16
N ILE A 142 4.74 -0.96 -0.27
CA ILE A 142 3.89 -2.03 0.24
C ILE A 142 3.68 -3.05 -0.87
N THR A 143 3.92 -4.34 -0.60
CA THR A 143 3.68 -5.39 -1.58
C THR A 143 2.20 -5.46 -1.97
N PRO A 144 1.85 -5.80 -3.22
CA PRO A 144 0.53 -6.33 -3.51
C PRO A 144 0.36 -7.69 -2.82
N PHE A 145 -0.89 -8.15 -2.67
CA PHE A 145 -1.20 -9.43 -2.04
C PHE A 145 -2.40 -10.10 -2.71
N TYR A 146 -2.52 -11.40 -2.49
CA TYR A 146 -3.68 -12.20 -2.83
C TYR A 146 -4.04 -13.09 -1.64
N LEU A 147 -5.31 -13.10 -1.25
CA LEU A 147 -5.81 -13.89 -0.12
C LEU A 147 -5.95 -15.36 -0.51
N GLU A 148 -4.82 -16.03 -0.70
CA GLU A 148 -4.70 -17.44 -1.05
C GLU A 148 -3.51 -18.05 -0.31
N SER A 149 -3.76 -19.11 0.46
CA SER A 149 -2.73 -19.81 1.22
C SER A 149 -1.92 -20.80 0.38
N ASN A 150 -2.50 -21.29 -0.72
CA ASN A 150 -1.79 -22.18 -1.64
C ASN A 150 -0.82 -21.38 -2.52
N ARG A 151 0.46 -21.43 -2.19
CA ARG A 151 1.51 -20.74 -2.95
C ARG A 151 1.72 -21.27 -4.37
N ALA A 152 1.18 -22.45 -4.68
CA ALA A 152 1.19 -23.02 -6.03
C ALA A 152 0.00 -22.57 -6.89
N ASP A 153 -0.98 -21.85 -6.31
CA ASP A 153 -2.01 -21.20 -7.09
C ASP A 153 -1.38 -20.21 -8.08
N ALA A 154 -1.83 -20.24 -9.34
CA ALA A 154 -1.19 -19.49 -10.40
C ALA A 154 -1.23 -17.95 -10.17
N MET A 155 -2.35 -17.44 -9.68
CA MET A 155 -2.46 -16.01 -9.38
C MET A 155 -1.64 -15.63 -8.14
N ARG A 156 -1.65 -16.48 -7.09
CA ARG A 156 -0.82 -16.28 -5.91
C ARG A 156 0.68 -16.29 -6.25
N ALA A 157 1.14 -17.27 -7.00
CA ALA A 157 2.53 -17.36 -7.43
C ALA A 157 2.96 -16.14 -8.28
N THR A 158 2.06 -15.65 -9.14
CA THR A 158 2.30 -14.43 -9.90
C THR A 158 2.39 -13.22 -8.97
N MET A 159 1.45 -13.06 -8.04
CA MET A 159 1.45 -11.96 -7.06
C MET A 159 2.74 -11.93 -6.23
N ASP A 160 3.22 -13.10 -5.81
CA ASP A 160 4.47 -13.21 -5.05
C ASP A 160 5.69 -12.69 -5.85
N ARG A 161 5.70 -12.83 -7.20
CA ARG A 161 6.74 -12.25 -8.06
C ARG A 161 6.72 -10.72 -8.05
N TYR A 162 5.54 -10.10 -8.04
CA TYR A 162 5.39 -8.64 -7.94
C TYR A 162 5.79 -8.15 -6.53
N GLY A 163 5.42 -8.89 -5.50
CA GLY A 163 5.89 -8.61 -4.14
C GLY A 163 7.41 -8.65 -4.02
N ALA A 164 8.05 -9.64 -4.67
CA ALA A 164 9.50 -9.74 -4.73
C ALA A 164 10.15 -8.55 -5.46
N ALA A 165 9.52 -8.03 -6.52
CA ALA A 165 9.97 -6.80 -7.19
C ALA A 165 9.91 -5.58 -6.26
N VAL A 166 8.81 -5.42 -5.51
CA VAL A 166 8.69 -4.35 -4.50
C VAL A 166 9.79 -4.44 -3.44
N ARG A 167 10.09 -5.65 -2.96
CA ARG A 167 11.16 -5.86 -1.98
C ARG A 167 12.53 -5.42 -2.54
N ARG A 168 12.87 -5.84 -3.76
CA ARG A 168 14.12 -5.43 -4.42
C ARG A 168 14.23 -3.91 -4.55
N LEU A 169 13.15 -3.24 -4.92
CA LEU A 169 13.11 -1.78 -5.04
C LEU A 169 13.25 -1.09 -3.68
N ALA A 170 12.60 -1.62 -2.65
CA ALA A 170 12.73 -1.09 -1.30
C ALA A 170 14.17 -1.19 -0.78
N GLU A 171 14.84 -2.32 -1.03
CA GLU A 171 16.26 -2.52 -0.70
C GLU A 171 17.17 -1.59 -1.51
N LYS A 172 16.98 -1.52 -2.83
CA LYS A 172 17.72 -0.66 -3.75
C LYS A 172 17.68 0.81 -3.31
N HIS A 173 16.50 1.29 -2.98
CA HIS A 173 16.26 2.70 -2.66
C HIS A 173 16.28 3.01 -1.16
N ARG A 174 16.47 1.99 -0.31
CA ARG A 174 16.48 2.12 1.16
C ARG A 174 15.20 2.77 1.71
N THR A 175 14.06 2.44 1.11
CA THR A 175 12.75 2.87 1.57
C THR A 175 12.26 1.97 2.71
N VAL A 176 11.19 2.40 3.39
CA VAL A 176 10.46 1.51 4.29
C VAL A 176 9.75 0.44 3.46
N PHE A 177 9.82 -0.80 3.90
CA PHE A 177 9.19 -1.94 3.25
C PHE A 177 8.09 -2.53 4.11
N VAL A 178 6.94 -2.80 3.51
CA VAL A 178 5.80 -3.48 4.15
C VAL A 178 5.46 -4.74 3.35
N ASP A 179 5.64 -5.90 3.97
CA ASP A 179 5.24 -7.19 3.42
C ASP A 179 3.79 -7.49 3.78
N SER A 180 2.85 -6.97 3.00
CA SER A 180 1.43 -7.19 3.22
C SER A 180 1.03 -8.65 3.02
N GLN A 181 1.65 -9.35 2.05
CA GLN A 181 1.37 -10.77 1.82
C GLN A 181 1.76 -11.62 3.02
N ALA A 182 2.94 -11.37 3.62
CA ALA A 182 3.34 -12.07 4.83
C ALA A 182 2.38 -11.81 6.00
N ALA A 183 1.89 -10.58 6.15
CA ALA A 183 0.91 -10.23 7.16
C ALA A 183 -0.41 -11.01 6.97
N PHE A 184 -0.88 -11.16 5.73
CA PHE A 184 -2.05 -11.98 5.43
C PHE A 184 -1.77 -13.47 5.58
N ASP A 185 -0.61 -13.97 5.20
CA ASP A 185 -0.24 -15.38 5.36
C ASP A 185 -0.35 -15.83 6.84
N GLU A 186 -0.04 -14.95 7.80
CA GLU A 186 -0.25 -15.27 9.23
C GLU A 186 -1.73 -15.43 9.58
N VAL A 187 -2.58 -14.55 9.08
CA VAL A 187 -4.03 -14.61 9.33
C VAL A 187 -4.65 -15.82 8.64
N LEU A 188 -4.20 -16.13 7.43
CA LEU A 188 -4.68 -17.27 6.63
C LEU A 188 -4.27 -18.64 7.17
N LYS A 189 -3.46 -18.71 8.21
CA LYS A 189 -3.25 -19.96 8.97
C LYS A 189 -4.52 -20.38 9.73
N THR A 190 -5.40 -19.43 10.02
CA THR A 190 -6.62 -19.64 10.80
C THR A 190 -7.87 -19.34 9.99
N TYR A 191 -7.88 -18.27 9.24
CA TYR A 191 -9.03 -17.84 8.46
C TYR A 191 -9.07 -18.49 7.08
N TYR A 192 -10.25 -18.94 6.68
CA TYR A 192 -10.48 -19.30 5.28
C TYR A 192 -10.46 -18.02 4.42
N PRO A 193 -9.73 -18.00 3.29
CA PRO A 193 -9.53 -16.77 2.51
C PRO A 193 -10.81 -16.01 2.16
N ALA A 194 -11.86 -16.72 1.72
CA ALA A 194 -13.13 -16.09 1.35
C ALA A 194 -13.92 -15.54 2.54
N SER A 195 -13.54 -15.82 3.80
CA SER A 195 -14.15 -15.20 4.97
C SER A 195 -13.69 -13.77 5.20
N ILE A 196 -12.52 -13.39 4.63
CA ILE A 196 -12.03 -12.01 4.62
C ILE A 196 -12.64 -11.25 3.45
N ASN A 197 -12.66 -11.85 2.25
CA ASN A 197 -13.51 -11.44 1.15
C ASN A 197 -13.62 -12.56 0.10
N TRP A 198 -14.80 -12.68 -0.52
CA TRP A 198 -15.08 -13.70 -1.53
C TRP A 198 -14.21 -13.59 -2.78
N ASP A 199 -13.81 -12.38 -3.18
CA ASP A 199 -12.95 -12.14 -4.35
C ASP A 199 -11.45 -12.33 -4.06
N ARG A 200 -11.08 -12.48 -2.79
CA ARG A 200 -9.71 -12.68 -2.31
C ARG A 200 -8.73 -11.55 -2.64
N VAL A 201 -9.26 -10.39 -3.01
CA VAL A 201 -8.48 -9.18 -3.38
C VAL A 201 -8.79 -8.02 -2.45
N HIS A 202 -10.07 -7.70 -2.24
CA HIS A 202 -10.49 -6.58 -1.43
C HIS A 202 -10.68 -7.01 0.03
N PRO A 203 -9.83 -6.56 0.97
CA PRO A 203 -9.98 -6.95 2.37
C PRO A 203 -11.20 -6.26 2.99
N ASP A 204 -11.90 -6.98 3.86
CA ASP A 204 -12.91 -6.42 4.75
C ASP A 204 -12.26 -5.56 5.86
N HIS A 205 -13.03 -5.22 6.90
CA HIS A 205 -12.52 -4.44 8.03
C HIS A 205 -11.41 -5.17 8.82
N VAL A 206 -11.48 -6.52 8.92
CA VAL A 206 -10.41 -7.31 9.56
C VAL A 206 -9.14 -7.25 8.73
N GLY A 207 -9.24 -7.53 7.43
CA GLY A 207 -8.11 -7.47 6.52
C GLY A 207 -7.54 -6.06 6.37
N SER A 208 -8.40 -5.03 6.40
CA SER A 208 -7.95 -3.63 6.43
C SER A 208 -7.13 -3.31 7.68
N LEU A 209 -7.51 -3.87 8.84
CA LEU A 209 -6.72 -3.70 10.06
C LEU A 209 -5.40 -4.48 10.01
N VAL A 210 -5.36 -5.66 9.38
CA VAL A 210 -4.10 -6.39 9.13
C VAL A 210 -3.12 -5.54 8.34
N LEU A 211 -3.57 -4.91 7.25
CA LEU A 211 -2.76 -3.98 6.46
C LEU A 211 -2.29 -2.77 7.26
N ALA A 212 -3.21 -2.13 7.99
CA ALA A 212 -2.88 -0.96 8.80
C ALA A 212 -1.84 -1.29 9.88
N ARG A 213 -1.97 -2.45 10.55
CA ARG A 213 -0.98 -2.93 11.53
C ARG A 213 0.38 -3.18 10.88
N ALA A 214 0.42 -3.82 9.72
CA ALA A 214 1.67 -4.04 9.00
C ALA A 214 2.35 -2.71 8.65
N PHE A 215 1.57 -1.74 8.18
CA PHE A 215 2.05 -0.39 7.85
C PHE A 215 2.61 0.33 9.08
N VAL A 216 1.82 0.46 10.15
CA VAL A 216 2.24 1.25 11.32
C VAL A 216 3.42 0.59 12.05
N ASN A 217 3.50 -0.74 12.07
CA ASN A 217 4.66 -1.46 12.59
C ASN A 217 5.95 -1.11 11.83
N ALA A 218 5.87 -1.05 10.50
CA ALA A 218 7.02 -0.74 9.66
C ALA A 218 7.54 0.68 9.87
N ILE A 219 6.69 1.62 10.26
CA ILE A 219 7.08 3.00 10.55
C ILE A 219 7.41 3.26 12.03
N GLY A 220 7.48 2.22 12.85
CA GLY A 220 7.93 2.33 14.25
C GLY A 220 6.85 2.70 15.26
N PHE A 221 5.62 2.26 15.05
CA PHE A 221 4.50 2.45 15.98
C PHE A 221 4.75 1.69 17.29
N ASP A 222 4.55 2.36 18.42
CA ASP A 222 4.65 1.73 19.76
C ASP A 222 3.25 1.40 20.29
N TRP A 223 2.92 0.12 20.34
CA TRP A 223 1.64 -0.39 20.84
C TRP A 223 1.45 -0.27 22.35
N ARG A 224 2.47 0.12 23.08
CA ARG A 224 2.44 0.29 24.56
C ARG A 224 2.20 1.73 24.99
N ARG A 225 2.12 2.65 24.02
CA ARG A 225 1.94 4.07 24.26
C ARG A 225 0.48 4.51 24.59
#